data_3c97cd941094e42e399ec79c6c1b4bec
#
_entry.id   3c97cd941094e42e399ec79c6c1b4bec
#
_cell.length_a   1.000
_cell.length_b   1.000
_cell.length_c   1.000
_cell.angle_alpha   90.00
_cell.angle_beta   90.00
_cell.angle_gamma   90.00
#
_symmetry.space_group_name_H-M   'P 1'
#
loop_
_entity.id
_entity.type
_entity.pdbx_description
1 polymer ?
#
loop_
_entity_poly.entity_id
_entity_poly.type
_entity_poly.pdbx_seq_one_letter_code
_entity_poly.pdbx_strand_id
1 'polypeptide(L)'
;MSRRATKIVATLGPASSDPALLEQMIRAGVNVVRLNFSHGTAQDHITRAGLVREAAQRAGREVAIMADLQGPKIRVGKFADGKIFLEPGQKFVLDAARTALGDIDAVGLDYKALPREVKASDVLLLNDGLIVITVDSVQGEAVHTTVKVGGELSNNKGINKQGGGLTAPALTGKDMEDIRTAMSFQADYVAVSFPKNATDMEMARQLCNVAAAEYNHKPGLIAKIERAEAIPKLLEILLASDGIMVARGDLAVEVGNALVPGLQKRMIKLAREHDRLVITATQMMESMITNPVPTRAEVSDVANAVLDGTDAVMLSAETAAGKYPLETIVEMAKICHAAEDHEDFELEADFTGKTFQRIDQTIAMGALFTAHHLGAKAIVAMTDSGSTPLWMSRHLIRVPIYALTSKVATQRKMALYRNVRPLFADTIADRDTALREAENYLKSRGIVHAGDVYAITCGEPMGSPGGTNMLKICRVE
;
A
#
# COMPACT_ATOMS: atom_id res chain seq x y z
N MET A 1 -0.38 1.68 24.28
CA MET A 1 -0.48 1.67 22.80
C MET A 1 0.88 1.35 22.20
N SER A 2 0.96 0.59 21.13
CA SER A 2 2.23 0.25 20.45
C SER A 2 3.00 1.51 20.07
N ARG A 3 4.31 1.54 20.32
CA ARG A 3 5.18 2.67 19.91
C ARG A 3 5.61 2.63 18.45
N ARG A 4 5.23 1.56 17.73
CA ARG A 4 5.63 1.31 16.35
C ARG A 4 5.23 2.46 15.40
N ALA A 5 6.19 2.96 14.62
CA ALA A 5 6.01 3.99 13.61
C ALA A 5 5.50 3.41 12.29
N THR A 6 6.14 2.34 11.79
CA THR A 6 5.78 1.65 10.54
C THR A 6 4.41 0.98 10.66
N LYS A 7 3.57 1.13 9.65
CA LYS A 7 2.22 0.57 9.63
C LYS A 7 2.21 -0.86 9.09
N ILE A 8 1.15 -1.61 9.40
CA ILE A 8 0.91 -2.94 8.85
C ILE A 8 -0.36 -2.90 8.02
N VAL A 9 -0.23 -3.31 6.77
CA VAL A 9 -1.35 -3.59 5.86
C VAL A 9 -1.56 -5.11 5.85
N ALA A 10 -2.77 -5.57 6.14
CA ALA A 10 -3.12 -6.99 6.11
C ALA A 10 -4.19 -7.26 5.05
N THR A 11 -3.95 -8.22 4.17
CA THR A 11 -4.95 -8.65 3.18
C THR A 11 -5.94 -9.60 3.85
N LEU A 12 -7.24 -9.33 3.66
CA LEU A 12 -8.29 -10.24 4.13
C LEU A 12 -8.65 -11.27 3.06
N GLY A 13 -8.93 -12.46 3.55
CA GLY A 13 -9.37 -13.60 2.75
C GLY A 13 -10.02 -14.65 3.64
N PRO A 14 -10.13 -15.90 3.14
CA PRO A 14 -10.77 -16.99 3.90
C PRO A 14 -10.19 -17.20 5.30
N ALA A 15 -8.87 -17.07 5.48
CA ALA A 15 -8.19 -17.28 6.76
C ALA A 15 -8.45 -16.18 7.80
N SER A 16 -8.94 -15.04 7.40
CA SER A 16 -9.15 -13.85 8.24
C SER A 16 -10.60 -13.34 8.22
N SER A 17 -11.55 -14.20 7.86
CA SER A 17 -12.98 -13.83 7.77
C SER A 17 -13.74 -13.97 9.10
N ASP A 18 -13.17 -14.64 10.12
CA ASP A 18 -13.78 -14.75 11.43
C ASP A 18 -13.75 -13.41 12.17
N PRO A 19 -14.89 -12.90 12.67
CA PRO A 19 -14.96 -11.57 13.32
C PRO A 19 -14.12 -11.46 14.60
N ALA A 20 -13.96 -12.53 15.37
CA ALA A 20 -13.17 -12.51 16.59
C ALA A 20 -11.68 -12.51 16.28
N LEU A 21 -11.26 -13.29 15.29
CA LEU A 21 -9.89 -13.28 14.80
C LEU A 21 -9.53 -11.91 14.19
N LEU A 22 -10.42 -11.33 13.40
CA LEU A 22 -10.22 -9.99 12.80
C LEU A 22 -10.01 -8.91 13.88
N GLU A 23 -10.79 -8.95 14.96
CA GLU A 23 -10.59 -8.05 16.10
C GLU A 23 -9.22 -8.28 16.77
N GLN A 24 -8.79 -9.52 16.95
CA GLN A 24 -7.47 -9.85 17.51
C GLN A 24 -6.34 -9.34 16.58
N MET A 25 -6.47 -9.51 15.26
CA MET A 25 -5.51 -8.99 14.27
C MET A 25 -5.39 -7.46 14.36
N ILE A 26 -6.52 -6.75 14.50
CA ILE A 26 -6.53 -5.29 14.67
C ILE A 26 -5.85 -4.89 15.98
N ARG A 27 -6.15 -5.59 17.09
CA ARG A 27 -5.50 -5.35 18.40
C ARG A 27 -4.00 -5.65 18.35
N ALA A 28 -3.57 -6.68 17.60
CA ALA A 28 -2.17 -7.04 17.40
C ALA A 28 -1.39 -6.02 16.59
N GLY A 29 -2.06 -5.19 15.77
CA GLY A 29 -1.35 -4.07 15.16
C GLY A 29 -1.71 -3.74 13.71
N VAL A 30 -2.71 -4.35 13.10
CA VAL A 30 -3.19 -3.96 11.77
C VAL A 30 -3.64 -2.50 11.78
N ASN A 31 -3.19 -1.75 10.79
CA ASN A 31 -3.54 -0.34 10.59
C ASN A 31 -4.40 -0.14 9.34
N VAL A 32 -4.18 -0.96 8.32
CA VAL A 32 -4.92 -0.93 7.06
C VAL A 32 -5.29 -2.35 6.67
N VAL A 33 -6.52 -2.53 6.25
CA VAL A 33 -7.00 -3.78 5.66
C VAL A 33 -7.04 -3.63 4.15
N ARG A 34 -6.44 -4.59 3.43
CA ARG A 34 -6.51 -4.68 1.97
C ARG A 34 -7.60 -5.67 1.55
N LEU A 35 -8.51 -5.23 0.70
CA LEU A 35 -9.50 -6.06 0.00
C LEU A 35 -9.04 -6.23 -1.45
N ASN A 36 -8.64 -7.46 -1.81
CA ASN A 36 -8.10 -7.76 -3.14
C ASN A 36 -9.23 -8.12 -4.11
N PHE A 37 -9.57 -7.22 -5.01
CA PHE A 37 -10.65 -7.39 -6.01
C PHE A 37 -10.31 -8.37 -7.14
N SER A 38 -9.12 -8.96 -7.15
CA SER A 38 -8.82 -10.11 -8.02
C SER A 38 -9.57 -11.37 -7.61
N HIS A 39 -10.13 -11.42 -6.39
CA HIS A 39 -10.82 -12.57 -5.81
C HIS A 39 -12.10 -12.13 -5.10
N GLY A 40 -13.10 -12.99 -5.11
CA GLY A 40 -14.40 -12.73 -4.48
C GLY A 40 -15.35 -11.91 -5.35
N THR A 41 -16.54 -11.72 -4.84
CA THR A 41 -17.62 -10.94 -5.46
C THR A 41 -17.72 -9.55 -4.83
N ALA A 42 -18.45 -8.63 -5.47
CA ALA A 42 -18.77 -7.31 -4.89
C ALA A 42 -19.38 -7.44 -3.49
N GLN A 43 -20.33 -8.37 -3.31
CA GLN A 43 -20.98 -8.61 -2.03
C GLN A 43 -20.04 -9.11 -0.95
N ASP A 44 -19.04 -9.96 -1.30
CA ASP A 44 -18.03 -10.41 -0.36
C ASP A 44 -17.20 -9.23 0.18
N HIS A 45 -16.84 -8.28 -0.70
CA HIS A 45 -16.07 -7.09 -0.31
C HIS A 45 -16.89 -6.14 0.57
N ILE A 46 -18.16 -5.91 0.23
CA ILE A 46 -19.06 -5.10 1.06
C ILE A 46 -19.19 -5.72 2.45
N THR A 47 -19.43 -7.01 2.53
CA THR A 47 -19.57 -7.74 3.80
C THR A 47 -18.30 -7.64 4.63
N ARG A 48 -17.12 -7.91 4.02
CA ARG A 48 -15.82 -7.79 4.72
C ARG A 48 -15.55 -6.36 5.20
N ALA A 49 -15.88 -5.35 4.40
CA ALA A 49 -15.73 -3.96 4.81
C ALA A 49 -16.57 -3.65 6.07
N GLY A 50 -17.81 -4.14 6.15
CA GLY A 50 -18.66 -4.05 7.33
C GLY A 50 -18.01 -4.69 8.56
N LEU A 51 -17.55 -5.94 8.42
CA LEU A 51 -16.86 -6.68 9.51
C LEU A 51 -15.60 -5.94 10.01
N VAL A 52 -14.84 -5.31 9.11
CA VAL A 52 -13.67 -4.50 9.50
C VAL A 52 -14.08 -3.30 10.34
N ARG A 53 -15.13 -2.56 9.92
CA ARG A 53 -15.62 -1.39 10.68
C ARG A 53 -16.09 -1.78 12.07
N GLU A 54 -16.86 -2.86 12.19
CA GLU A 54 -17.31 -3.40 13.48
C GLU A 54 -16.15 -3.87 14.37
N ALA A 55 -15.22 -4.63 13.81
CA ALA A 55 -14.05 -5.11 14.56
C ALA A 55 -13.15 -3.96 15.02
N ALA A 56 -12.95 -2.93 14.19
CA ALA A 56 -12.22 -1.72 14.54
C ALA A 56 -12.88 -0.98 15.71
N GLN A 57 -14.20 -0.85 15.68
CA GLN A 57 -14.99 -0.24 16.77
C GLN A 57 -14.82 -1.02 18.09
N ARG A 58 -14.97 -2.36 18.06
CA ARG A 58 -14.77 -3.22 19.26
C ARG A 58 -13.35 -3.15 19.78
N ALA A 59 -12.36 -3.04 18.87
CA ALA A 59 -10.95 -2.90 19.24
C ALA A 59 -10.60 -1.50 19.79
N GLY A 60 -11.48 -0.51 19.63
CA GLY A 60 -11.23 0.89 19.99
C GLY A 60 -10.12 1.52 19.14
N ARG A 61 -10.00 1.13 17.87
CA ARG A 61 -8.96 1.58 16.94
C ARG A 61 -9.55 1.89 15.57
N GLU A 62 -9.05 2.94 14.94
CA GLU A 62 -9.37 3.18 13.53
C GLU A 62 -8.45 2.37 12.61
N VAL A 63 -9.07 1.80 11.58
CA VAL A 63 -8.42 1.00 10.55
C VAL A 63 -8.90 1.49 9.19
N ALA A 64 -7.96 1.80 8.31
CA ALA A 64 -8.29 2.15 6.94
C ALA A 64 -8.62 0.90 6.10
N ILE A 65 -9.44 1.07 5.08
CA ILE A 65 -9.74 0.02 4.09
C ILE A 65 -9.16 0.46 2.75
N MET A 66 -8.35 -0.41 2.16
CA MET A 66 -7.78 -0.26 0.83
C MET A 66 -8.41 -1.27 -0.13
N ALA A 67 -9.10 -0.77 -1.15
CA ALA A 67 -9.58 -1.57 -2.27
C ALA A 67 -8.45 -1.69 -3.30
N ASP A 68 -7.99 -2.92 -3.57
CA ASP A 68 -6.91 -3.18 -4.54
C ASP A 68 -7.51 -3.76 -5.81
N LEU A 69 -7.50 -2.96 -6.88
CA LEU A 69 -8.08 -3.30 -8.16
C LEU A 69 -7.27 -4.39 -8.87
N GLN A 70 -7.96 -5.23 -9.64
CA GLN A 70 -7.32 -6.32 -10.36
C GLN A 70 -6.35 -5.82 -11.44
N GLY A 71 -6.73 -4.79 -12.17
CA GLY A 71 -6.00 -4.32 -13.34
C GLY A 71 -6.02 -5.32 -14.51
N PRO A 72 -5.24 -5.03 -15.56
CA PRO A 72 -5.19 -5.82 -16.78
C PRO A 72 -4.20 -6.99 -16.67
N LYS A 73 -4.34 -7.86 -15.66
CA LYS A 73 -3.45 -9.03 -15.56
C LYS A 73 -3.73 -9.96 -16.75
N ILE A 74 -2.73 -10.09 -17.63
CA ILE A 74 -2.78 -10.97 -18.79
C ILE A 74 -2.64 -12.42 -18.33
N ARG A 75 -3.50 -13.31 -18.82
CA ARG A 75 -3.57 -14.69 -18.33
C ARG A 75 -3.70 -15.69 -19.49
N VAL A 76 -3.10 -16.87 -19.32
CA VAL A 76 -3.44 -18.04 -20.13
C VAL A 76 -4.89 -18.48 -19.87
N GLY A 77 -5.49 -19.13 -20.82
CA GLY A 77 -6.80 -19.76 -20.72
C GLY A 77 -6.82 -20.95 -19.76
N LYS A 78 -7.88 -21.75 -19.87
CA LYS A 78 -8.07 -22.97 -19.09
C LYS A 78 -7.59 -24.19 -19.88
N PHE A 79 -7.05 -25.19 -19.19
CA PHE A 79 -6.64 -26.49 -19.71
C PHE A 79 -7.74 -27.52 -19.51
N ALA A 80 -7.79 -28.54 -20.38
CA ALA A 80 -8.76 -29.62 -20.32
C ALA A 80 -8.65 -30.38 -18.98
N ASP A 81 -7.42 -30.65 -18.54
CA ASP A 81 -7.12 -31.38 -17.28
C ASP A 81 -6.80 -30.43 -16.11
N GLY A 82 -7.14 -29.14 -16.26
CA GLY A 82 -6.87 -28.12 -15.24
C GLY A 82 -5.42 -27.62 -15.19
N LYS A 83 -4.47 -28.42 -15.64
CA LYS A 83 -3.03 -28.12 -15.66
C LYS A 83 -2.29 -28.99 -16.65
N ILE A 84 -1.09 -28.53 -17.04
CA ILE A 84 -0.13 -29.28 -17.86
C ILE A 84 1.25 -29.17 -17.24
N PHE A 85 2.20 -29.98 -17.69
CA PHE A 85 3.61 -29.83 -17.36
C PHE A 85 4.41 -29.57 -18.64
N LEU A 86 5.12 -28.45 -18.68
CA LEU A 86 5.96 -28.04 -19.82
C LEU A 86 7.39 -28.46 -19.57
N GLU A 87 8.02 -29.09 -20.55
CA GLU A 87 9.42 -29.52 -20.49
C GLU A 87 10.35 -28.53 -21.20
N PRO A 88 11.60 -28.32 -20.72
CA PRO A 88 12.57 -27.51 -21.45
C PRO A 88 12.81 -28.03 -22.86
N GLY A 89 12.83 -27.11 -23.85
CA GLY A 89 12.98 -27.43 -25.29
C GLY A 89 11.68 -27.73 -26.01
N GLN A 90 10.57 -27.96 -25.28
CA GLN A 90 9.25 -28.20 -25.89
C GLN A 90 8.77 -26.96 -26.65
N LYS A 91 8.04 -27.18 -27.75
CA LYS A 91 7.29 -26.14 -28.44
C LYS A 91 5.92 -25.96 -27.79
N PHE A 92 5.52 -24.71 -27.60
CA PHE A 92 4.25 -24.37 -27.01
C PHE A 92 3.66 -23.13 -27.68
N VAL A 93 2.35 -23.12 -27.92
CA VAL A 93 1.68 -22.04 -28.65
C VAL A 93 0.73 -21.29 -27.73
N LEU A 94 0.88 -19.95 -27.67
CA LEU A 94 -0.11 -19.06 -27.09
C LEU A 94 -0.98 -18.50 -28.24
N ASP A 95 -2.24 -18.92 -28.30
CA ASP A 95 -3.12 -18.60 -29.42
C ASP A 95 -4.26 -17.67 -28.98
N ALA A 96 -4.21 -16.43 -29.44
CA ALA A 96 -5.22 -15.42 -29.11
C ALA A 96 -6.60 -15.70 -29.70
N ALA A 97 -6.69 -16.52 -30.79
CA ALA A 97 -7.96 -16.91 -31.38
C ALA A 97 -8.58 -18.15 -30.74
N ARG A 98 -7.79 -18.95 -29.97
CA ARG A 98 -8.27 -20.20 -29.38
C ARG A 98 -9.29 -19.95 -28.29
N THR A 99 -10.47 -20.55 -28.46
CA THR A 99 -11.55 -20.55 -27.46
C THR A 99 -11.72 -21.91 -26.78
N ALA A 100 -11.21 -22.99 -27.40
CA ALA A 100 -11.19 -24.32 -26.82
C ALA A 100 -10.22 -24.41 -25.63
N LEU A 101 -10.47 -25.38 -24.74
CA LEU A 101 -9.54 -25.67 -23.64
C LEU A 101 -8.14 -25.97 -24.19
N GLY A 102 -7.13 -25.57 -23.43
CA GLY A 102 -5.73 -25.79 -23.73
C GLY A 102 -5.32 -27.24 -23.46
N ASP A 103 -4.20 -27.62 -24.06
CA ASP A 103 -3.56 -28.91 -23.94
C ASP A 103 -2.03 -28.75 -23.82
N ILE A 104 -1.27 -29.82 -24.03
CA ILE A 104 0.19 -29.82 -23.94
C ILE A 104 0.86 -29.00 -25.03
N ASP A 105 0.20 -28.74 -26.15
CA ASP A 105 0.75 -28.08 -27.32
C ASP A 105 0.36 -26.60 -27.42
N ALA A 106 -0.82 -26.22 -26.91
CA ALA A 106 -1.33 -24.87 -27.04
C ALA A 106 -2.39 -24.49 -26.01
N VAL A 107 -2.46 -23.19 -25.71
CA VAL A 107 -3.51 -22.61 -24.87
C VAL A 107 -3.98 -21.26 -25.39
N GLY A 108 -5.26 -20.94 -25.17
CA GLY A 108 -5.80 -19.61 -25.41
C GLY A 108 -5.28 -18.60 -24.39
N LEU A 109 -5.57 -17.32 -24.62
CA LEU A 109 -5.24 -16.23 -23.68
C LEU A 109 -6.33 -15.13 -23.73
N ASP A 110 -6.44 -14.38 -22.64
CA ASP A 110 -7.42 -13.30 -22.52
C ASP A 110 -7.00 -12.01 -23.25
N TYR A 111 -5.70 -11.76 -23.35
CA TYR A 111 -5.15 -10.56 -24.00
C TYR A 111 -4.94 -10.76 -25.51
N LYS A 112 -5.93 -10.37 -26.31
CA LYS A 112 -5.95 -10.59 -27.76
C LYS A 112 -4.91 -9.78 -28.54
N ALA A 113 -4.32 -8.75 -27.94
CA ALA A 113 -3.29 -7.93 -28.59
C ALA A 113 -1.87 -8.54 -28.49
N LEU A 114 -1.64 -9.56 -27.65
CA LEU A 114 -0.32 -10.16 -27.43
C LEU A 114 0.44 -10.47 -28.73
N PRO A 115 -0.16 -11.09 -29.77
CA PRO A 115 0.58 -11.40 -30.98
C PRO A 115 1.14 -10.18 -31.73
N ARG A 116 0.53 -9.00 -31.54
CA ARG A 116 0.96 -7.74 -32.17
C ARG A 116 2.05 -7.02 -31.38
N GLU A 117 2.27 -7.41 -30.12
CA GLU A 117 3.16 -6.74 -29.18
C GLU A 117 4.42 -7.55 -28.85
N VAL A 118 4.51 -8.76 -29.42
CA VAL A 118 5.69 -9.64 -29.27
C VAL A 118 6.33 -9.94 -30.61
N LYS A 119 7.63 -10.19 -30.58
CA LYS A 119 8.44 -10.55 -31.75
C LYS A 119 9.40 -11.68 -31.39
N ALA A 120 10.02 -12.28 -32.43
CA ALA A 120 11.05 -13.30 -32.22
C ALA A 120 12.13 -12.85 -31.25
N SER A 121 12.56 -13.75 -30.39
CA SER A 121 13.51 -13.57 -29.28
C SER A 121 12.97 -12.85 -28.04
N ASP A 122 11.73 -12.35 -28.04
CA ASP A 122 11.11 -11.87 -26.81
C ASP A 122 10.93 -13.02 -25.80
N VAL A 123 11.12 -12.72 -24.53
CA VAL A 123 10.96 -13.69 -23.44
C VAL A 123 9.63 -13.43 -22.74
N LEU A 124 8.81 -14.46 -22.66
CA LEU A 124 7.56 -14.44 -21.90
C LEU A 124 7.73 -15.29 -20.64
N LEU A 125 7.16 -14.80 -19.57
CA LEU A 125 7.24 -15.36 -18.22
C LEU A 125 5.85 -15.77 -17.79
N LEU A 126 5.65 -17.06 -17.54
CA LEU A 126 4.37 -17.63 -17.14
C LEU A 126 4.44 -18.04 -15.67
N ASN A 127 3.27 -18.08 -14.99
CA ASN A 127 3.13 -18.52 -13.62
C ASN A 127 4.10 -17.76 -12.70
N ASP A 128 4.03 -16.42 -12.73
CA ASP A 128 4.86 -15.50 -11.93
C ASP A 128 6.39 -15.71 -12.12
N GLY A 129 6.78 -16.06 -13.35
CA GLY A 129 8.18 -16.24 -13.76
C GLY A 129 8.76 -17.64 -13.50
N LEU A 130 7.98 -18.58 -12.97
CA LEU A 130 8.43 -19.96 -12.75
C LEU A 130 8.67 -20.71 -14.07
N ILE A 131 7.95 -20.34 -15.14
CA ILE A 131 8.10 -20.89 -16.48
C ILE A 131 8.58 -19.79 -17.40
N VAL A 132 9.63 -20.07 -18.17
CA VAL A 132 10.24 -19.14 -19.12
C VAL A 132 10.10 -19.70 -20.53
N ILE A 133 9.48 -18.94 -21.44
CA ILE A 133 9.35 -19.30 -22.83
C ILE A 133 9.92 -18.18 -23.72
N THR A 134 10.54 -18.56 -24.84
CA THR A 134 11.04 -17.59 -25.82
C THR A 134 10.18 -17.64 -27.05
N VAL A 135 9.79 -16.48 -27.56
CA VAL A 135 9.03 -16.35 -28.82
C VAL A 135 9.94 -16.73 -29.98
N ASP A 136 9.53 -17.72 -30.76
CA ASP A 136 10.21 -18.13 -32.00
C ASP A 136 9.68 -17.32 -33.19
N SER A 137 8.35 -17.24 -33.33
CA SER A 137 7.67 -16.52 -34.39
C SER A 137 6.21 -16.18 -34.01
N VAL A 138 5.62 -15.26 -34.75
CA VAL A 138 4.20 -14.95 -34.66
C VAL A 138 3.56 -15.23 -36.01
N GLN A 139 2.48 -16.01 -36.04
CA GLN A 139 1.73 -16.37 -37.24
C GLN A 139 0.24 -16.08 -37.01
N GLY A 140 -0.24 -14.99 -37.58
CA GLY A 140 -1.61 -14.52 -37.32
C GLY A 140 -1.83 -14.21 -35.84
N GLU A 141 -2.75 -14.91 -35.22
CA GLU A 141 -3.09 -14.76 -33.78
C GLU A 141 -2.32 -15.76 -32.86
N ALA A 142 -1.43 -16.58 -33.46
CA ALA A 142 -0.65 -17.58 -32.72
C ALA A 142 0.79 -17.12 -32.46
N VAL A 143 1.21 -17.17 -31.24
CA VAL A 143 2.60 -16.92 -30.81
C VAL A 143 3.26 -18.28 -30.57
N HIS A 144 4.16 -18.66 -31.46
CA HIS A 144 4.95 -19.90 -31.35
C HIS A 144 6.14 -19.68 -30.46
N THR A 145 6.32 -20.55 -29.48
CA THR A 145 7.37 -20.40 -28.46
C THR A 145 8.15 -21.69 -28.24
N THR A 146 9.34 -21.54 -27.64
CA THR A 146 10.14 -22.63 -27.10
C THR A 146 10.29 -22.46 -25.60
N VAL A 147 10.00 -23.50 -24.84
CA VAL A 147 10.18 -23.53 -23.40
C VAL A 147 11.66 -23.51 -23.04
N LYS A 148 12.10 -22.56 -22.23
CA LYS A 148 13.47 -22.47 -21.69
C LYS A 148 13.58 -23.03 -20.28
N VAL A 149 12.61 -22.66 -19.43
CA VAL A 149 12.47 -23.22 -18.09
C VAL A 149 11.05 -23.79 -18.01
N GLY A 150 10.98 -25.11 -17.77
CA GLY A 150 9.72 -25.85 -17.68
C GLY A 150 9.11 -25.81 -16.30
N GLY A 151 7.91 -26.39 -16.17
CA GLY A 151 7.20 -26.50 -14.92
C GLY A 151 5.70 -26.73 -15.07
N GLU A 152 4.98 -26.79 -13.96
CA GLU A 152 3.54 -26.94 -13.93
C GLU A 152 2.85 -25.62 -14.31
N LEU A 153 2.02 -25.63 -15.36
CA LEU A 153 1.19 -24.51 -15.78
C LEU A 153 -0.28 -24.87 -15.61
N SER A 154 -0.95 -24.21 -14.69
CA SER A 154 -2.38 -24.40 -14.42
C SER A 154 -3.25 -23.29 -15.02
N ASN A 155 -4.56 -23.44 -14.89
CA ASN A 155 -5.56 -22.50 -15.40
C ASN A 155 -5.31 -21.05 -14.97
N ASN A 156 -5.54 -20.13 -15.89
CA ASN A 156 -5.58 -18.69 -15.65
C ASN A 156 -4.28 -18.09 -15.03
N LYS A 157 -3.13 -18.72 -15.25
CA LYS A 157 -1.84 -18.21 -14.78
C LYS A 157 -1.41 -16.98 -15.57
N GLY A 158 -0.70 -16.08 -14.88
CA GLY A 158 -0.23 -14.82 -15.47
C GLY A 158 0.77 -15.00 -16.61
N ILE A 159 0.74 -14.06 -17.55
CA ILE A 159 1.74 -13.89 -18.61
C ILE A 159 2.36 -12.50 -18.42
N ASN A 160 3.67 -12.44 -18.29
CA ASN A 160 4.45 -11.19 -18.31
C ASN A 160 5.44 -11.23 -19.47
N LYS A 161 5.86 -10.07 -19.94
CA LYS A 161 6.95 -9.93 -20.91
C LYS A 161 8.17 -9.35 -20.19
N GLN A 162 9.31 -10.05 -20.29
CA GLN A 162 10.54 -9.57 -19.70
C GLN A 162 10.95 -8.24 -20.33
N GLY A 163 11.24 -7.23 -19.49
CA GLY A 163 11.56 -5.88 -19.93
C GLY A 163 10.35 -5.02 -20.32
N GLY A 164 9.11 -5.54 -20.19
CA GLY A 164 7.88 -4.81 -20.44
C GLY A 164 7.48 -4.70 -21.92
N GLY A 165 6.72 -3.65 -22.27
CA GLY A 165 6.30 -3.35 -23.64
C GLY A 165 4.91 -3.85 -24.02
N LEU A 166 4.11 -4.33 -23.07
CA LEU A 166 2.69 -4.66 -23.32
C LEU A 166 1.82 -3.41 -23.07
N THR A 167 0.91 -3.10 -23.99
CA THR A 167 0.16 -1.83 -24.00
C THR A 167 -1.21 -1.91 -23.34
N ALA A 168 -1.55 -3.03 -22.69
CA ALA A 168 -2.82 -3.19 -21.98
C ALA A 168 -3.13 -1.96 -21.11
N PRO A 169 -4.37 -1.40 -21.19
CA PRO A 169 -4.75 -0.24 -20.40
C PRO A 169 -4.73 -0.58 -18.89
N ALA A 170 -4.32 0.35 -18.05
CA ALA A 170 -4.22 0.12 -16.61
C ALA A 170 -5.58 -0.13 -15.92
N LEU A 171 -6.67 0.38 -16.49
CA LEU A 171 -8.03 0.22 -15.97
C LEU A 171 -8.89 -0.57 -16.95
N THR A 172 -9.52 -1.61 -16.46
CA THR A 172 -10.45 -2.49 -17.20
C THR A 172 -11.90 -2.11 -16.90
N GLY A 173 -12.85 -2.66 -17.70
CA GLY A 173 -14.28 -2.51 -17.38
C GLY A 173 -14.64 -3.05 -16.00
N LYS A 174 -14.01 -4.17 -15.58
CA LYS A 174 -14.17 -4.70 -14.22
C LYS A 174 -13.69 -3.71 -13.15
N ASP A 175 -12.54 -3.07 -13.36
CA ASP A 175 -12.01 -2.11 -12.39
C ASP A 175 -12.95 -0.91 -12.20
N MET A 176 -13.67 -0.49 -13.25
CA MET A 176 -14.69 0.57 -13.13
C MET A 176 -15.87 0.15 -12.25
N GLU A 177 -16.31 -1.11 -12.34
CA GLU A 177 -17.34 -1.66 -11.45
C GLU A 177 -16.83 -1.85 -10.04
N ASP A 178 -15.60 -2.33 -9.88
CA ASP A 178 -14.93 -2.50 -8.59
C ASP A 178 -14.75 -1.16 -7.87
N ILE A 179 -14.43 -0.07 -8.58
CA ILE A 179 -14.39 1.29 -8.02
C ILE A 179 -15.75 1.70 -7.46
N ARG A 180 -16.86 1.45 -8.19
CA ARG A 180 -18.21 1.74 -7.68
C ARG A 180 -18.50 0.96 -6.41
N THR A 181 -18.17 -0.33 -6.40
CA THR A 181 -18.30 -1.18 -5.21
C THR A 181 -17.45 -0.65 -4.04
N ALA A 182 -16.19 -0.28 -4.28
CA ALA A 182 -15.31 0.29 -3.26
C ALA A 182 -15.86 1.60 -2.67
N MET A 183 -16.47 2.44 -3.50
CA MET A 183 -17.08 3.69 -3.04
C MET A 183 -18.35 3.45 -2.23
N SER A 184 -19.14 2.41 -2.50
CA SER A 184 -20.37 2.10 -1.76
C SER A 184 -20.11 1.82 -0.26
N PHE A 185 -18.93 1.29 0.10
CA PHE A 185 -18.50 1.12 1.50
C PHE A 185 -17.43 2.13 1.93
N GLN A 186 -17.25 3.20 1.15
CA GLN A 186 -16.32 4.30 1.43
C GLN A 186 -14.89 3.80 1.74
N ALA A 187 -14.30 3.06 0.79
CA ALA A 187 -12.90 2.66 0.88
C ALA A 187 -12.00 3.89 1.05
N ASP A 188 -11.11 3.86 2.03
CA ASP A 188 -10.22 4.99 2.34
C ASP A 188 -9.13 5.18 1.28
N TYR A 189 -8.71 4.07 0.65
CA TYR A 189 -7.74 4.02 -0.44
C TYR A 189 -8.20 3.11 -1.58
N VAL A 190 -7.79 3.46 -2.79
CA VAL A 190 -7.91 2.61 -3.99
C VAL A 190 -6.50 2.39 -4.54
N ALA A 191 -6.05 1.14 -4.61
CA ALA A 191 -4.79 0.77 -5.20
C ALA A 191 -5.02 0.39 -6.68
N VAL A 192 -4.28 1.04 -7.58
CA VAL A 192 -4.39 0.87 -9.03
C VAL A 192 -3.27 -0.04 -9.50
N SER A 193 -3.61 -1.17 -10.12
CA SER A 193 -2.65 -2.15 -10.63
C SER A 193 -2.12 -1.75 -12.01
N PHE A 194 -0.84 -1.97 -12.22
CA PHE A 194 -0.12 -1.81 -13.48
C PHE A 194 -0.18 -0.41 -14.15
N PRO A 195 -0.20 0.73 -13.42
CA PRO A 195 -0.10 2.03 -14.06
C PRO A 195 1.26 2.20 -14.75
N LYS A 196 1.26 2.83 -15.93
CA LYS A 196 2.45 3.07 -16.75
C LYS A 196 2.92 4.52 -16.72
N ASN A 197 2.01 5.45 -16.39
CA ASN A 197 2.25 6.89 -16.45
C ASN A 197 1.26 7.66 -15.56
N ALA A 198 1.40 9.00 -15.48
CA ALA A 198 0.51 9.87 -14.74
C ALA A 198 -0.94 9.80 -15.23
N THR A 199 -1.17 9.69 -16.55
CA THR A 199 -2.51 9.68 -17.16
C THR A 199 -3.35 8.51 -16.65
N ASP A 200 -2.75 7.33 -16.45
CA ASP A 200 -3.44 6.17 -15.87
C ASP A 200 -3.98 6.48 -14.46
N MET A 201 -3.18 7.18 -13.64
CA MET A 201 -3.57 7.58 -12.28
C MET A 201 -4.60 8.72 -12.28
N GLU A 202 -4.48 9.67 -13.20
CA GLU A 202 -5.47 10.74 -13.36
C GLU A 202 -6.83 10.19 -13.80
N MET A 203 -6.85 9.21 -14.71
CA MET A 203 -8.08 8.52 -15.10
C MET A 203 -8.71 7.78 -13.91
N ALA A 204 -7.91 7.06 -13.11
CA ALA A 204 -8.40 6.42 -11.90
C ALA A 204 -9.00 7.42 -10.92
N ARG A 205 -8.36 8.61 -10.76
CA ARG A 205 -8.86 9.70 -9.94
C ARG A 205 -10.21 10.20 -10.38
N GLN A 206 -10.39 10.41 -11.68
CA GLN A 206 -11.66 10.86 -12.25
C GLN A 206 -12.77 9.83 -12.03
N LEU A 207 -12.50 8.54 -12.28
CA LEU A 207 -13.45 7.46 -12.03
C LEU A 207 -13.84 7.36 -10.55
N CYS A 208 -12.87 7.45 -9.63
CA CYS A 208 -13.15 7.48 -8.21
C CYS A 208 -13.99 8.71 -7.81
N ASN A 209 -13.69 9.90 -8.32
CA ASN A 209 -14.44 11.11 -8.02
C ASN A 209 -15.92 11.00 -8.49
N VAL A 210 -16.14 10.45 -9.69
CA VAL A 210 -17.50 10.23 -10.22
C VAL A 210 -18.26 9.22 -9.37
N ALA A 211 -17.64 8.07 -9.06
CA ALA A 211 -18.27 7.00 -8.27
C ALA A 211 -18.52 7.40 -6.80
N ALA A 212 -17.69 8.31 -6.25
CA ALA A 212 -17.78 8.74 -4.87
C ALA A 212 -18.67 9.98 -4.65
N ALA A 213 -19.13 10.61 -5.72
CA ALA A 213 -19.88 11.88 -5.64
C ALA A 213 -21.12 11.80 -4.76
N GLU A 214 -21.90 10.71 -4.86
CA GLU A 214 -23.11 10.48 -4.07
C GLU A 214 -22.83 10.22 -2.57
N TYR A 215 -21.61 9.81 -2.22
CA TYR A 215 -21.20 9.48 -0.85
C TYR A 215 -20.47 10.63 -0.16
N ASN A 216 -20.25 11.76 -0.84
CA ASN A 216 -19.40 12.86 -0.38
C ASN A 216 -18.05 12.35 0.17
N HIS A 217 -17.44 11.43 -0.54
CA HIS A 217 -16.22 10.73 -0.16
C HIS A 217 -15.11 10.97 -1.17
N LYS A 218 -13.85 10.91 -0.74
CA LYS A 218 -12.68 11.05 -1.61
C LYS A 218 -11.59 10.10 -1.17
N PRO A 219 -11.39 8.96 -1.84
CA PRO A 219 -10.33 8.01 -1.51
C PRO A 219 -8.95 8.57 -1.84
N GLY A 220 -7.91 8.09 -1.14
CA GLY A 220 -6.54 8.23 -1.58
C GLY A 220 -6.23 7.21 -2.69
N LEU A 221 -5.36 7.58 -3.65
CA LEU A 221 -4.93 6.67 -4.72
C LEU A 221 -3.50 6.18 -4.45
N ILE A 222 -3.33 4.87 -4.52
CA ILE A 222 -2.02 4.20 -4.41
C ILE A 222 -1.68 3.58 -5.77
N ALA A 223 -0.61 4.04 -6.40
CA ALA A 223 -0.11 3.44 -7.64
C ALA A 223 0.74 2.20 -7.32
N LYS A 224 0.39 1.04 -7.84
CA LYS A 224 1.19 -0.17 -7.68
C LYS A 224 2.27 -0.22 -8.77
N ILE A 225 3.52 -0.15 -8.35
CA ILE A 225 4.66 -0.17 -9.27
C ILE A 225 5.02 -1.64 -9.53
N GLU A 226 4.56 -2.14 -10.65
CA GLU A 226 4.57 -3.55 -11.05
C GLU A 226 5.22 -3.78 -12.41
N ARG A 227 5.42 -2.70 -13.21
CA ARG A 227 5.92 -2.77 -14.58
C ARG A 227 7.26 -2.09 -14.76
N ALA A 228 8.08 -2.61 -15.68
CA ALA A 228 9.35 -2.01 -16.05
C ALA A 228 9.17 -0.60 -16.63
N GLU A 229 8.09 -0.36 -17.40
CA GLU A 229 7.79 0.95 -18.01
C GLU A 229 7.45 2.03 -17.00
N ALA A 230 6.97 1.67 -15.80
CA ALA A 230 6.69 2.61 -14.74
C ALA A 230 7.95 3.21 -14.13
N ILE A 231 9.11 2.52 -14.21
CA ILE A 231 10.36 2.94 -13.56
C ILE A 231 10.89 4.27 -14.10
N PRO A 232 11.03 4.49 -15.43
CA PRO A 232 11.47 5.79 -15.95
C PRO A 232 10.45 6.92 -15.72
N LYS A 233 9.18 6.60 -15.48
CA LYS A 233 8.07 7.52 -15.26
C LYS A 233 7.63 7.63 -13.80
N LEU A 234 8.45 7.09 -12.89
CA LEU A 234 8.09 6.94 -11.48
C LEU A 234 7.68 8.28 -10.83
N LEU A 235 8.38 9.36 -11.13
CA LEU A 235 8.09 10.68 -10.57
C LEU A 235 6.71 11.20 -11.00
N GLU A 236 6.37 11.10 -12.29
CA GLU A 236 5.07 11.57 -12.76
C GLU A 236 3.91 10.73 -12.20
N ILE A 237 4.08 9.41 -12.09
CA ILE A 237 3.12 8.51 -11.45
C ILE A 237 2.93 8.88 -9.98
N LEU A 238 4.04 9.10 -9.27
CA LEU A 238 4.04 9.47 -7.86
C LEU A 238 3.29 10.79 -7.61
N LEU A 239 3.54 11.81 -8.44
CA LEU A 239 2.90 13.13 -8.32
C LEU A 239 1.40 13.09 -8.62
N ALA A 240 0.94 12.21 -9.52
CA ALA A 240 -0.47 11.99 -9.81
C ALA A 240 -1.21 11.14 -8.75
N SER A 241 -0.47 10.55 -7.79
CA SER A 241 -0.97 9.65 -6.76
C SER A 241 -0.87 10.26 -5.36
N ASP A 242 -1.56 9.66 -4.38
CA ASP A 242 -1.39 9.97 -2.95
C ASP A 242 -0.28 9.11 -2.32
N GLY A 243 0.08 8.02 -2.99
CA GLY A 243 1.18 7.15 -2.61
C GLY A 243 1.46 6.08 -3.65
N ILE A 244 2.48 5.28 -3.38
CA ILE A 244 2.86 4.13 -4.22
C ILE A 244 2.92 2.86 -3.40
N MET A 245 2.80 1.72 -4.07
CA MET A 245 3.09 0.41 -3.53
C MET A 245 4.23 -0.21 -4.36
N VAL A 246 5.31 -0.57 -3.68
CA VAL A 246 6.39 -1.35 -4.27
C VAL A 246 5.93 -2.81 -4.30
N ALA A 247 5.31 -3.22 -5.40
CA ALA A 247 4.73 -4.55 -5.58
C ALA A 247 5.81 -5.49 -6.14
N ARG A 248 6.68 -5.97 -5.26
CA ARG A 248 7.94 -6.64 -5.59
C ARG A 248 7.75 -7.93 -6.39
N GLY A 249 6.65 -8.65 -6.20
CA GLY A 249 6.37 -9.89 -6.93
C GLY A 249 6.28 -9.69 -8.44
N ASP A 250 5.28 -8.92 -8.90
CA ASP A 250 5.09 -8.66 -10.33
C ASP A 250 6.25 -7.82 -10.91
N LEU A 251 6.79 -6.85 -10.16
CA LEU A 251 7.93 -6.06 -10.60
C LEU A 251 9.17 -6.95 -10.85
N ALA A 252 9.48 -7.88 -9.95
CA ALA A 252 10.62 -8.77 -10.08
C ALA A 252 10.55 -9.68 -11.31
N VAL A 253 9.34 -10.07 -11.71
CA VAL A 253 9.10 -10.84 -12.92
C VAL A 253 9.57 -10.06 -14.17
N GLU A 254 9.32 -8.75 -14.23
CA GLU A 254 9.67 -7.94 -15.40
C GLU A 254 11.11 -7.41 -15.39
N VAL A 255 11.61 -6.95 -14.23
CA VAL A 255 12.95 -6.34 -14.16
C VAL A 255 14.04 -7.29 -13.67
N GLY A 256 13.67 -8.46 -13.14
CA GLY A 256 14.57 -9.42 -12.50
C GLY A 256 14.76 -9.15 -11.00
N ASN A 257 14.86 -10.23 -10.20
CA ASN A 257 14.97 -10.19 -8.74
C ASN A 257 16.12 -9.31 -8.23
N ALA A 258 17.27 -9.33 -8.90
CA ALA A 258 18.46 -8.61 -8.46
C ALA A 258 18.30 -7.08 -8.43
N LEU A 259 17.43 -6.52 -9.25
CA LEU A 259 17.21 -5.07 -9.33
C LEU A 259 16.23 -4.54 -8.28
N VAL A 260 15.33 -5.40 -7.80
CA VAL A 260 14.23 -4.99 -6.91
C VAL A 260 14.68 -4.29 -5.63
N PRO A 261 15.70 -4.74 -4.88
CA PRO A 261 16.11 -4.06 -3.65
C PRO A 261 16.58 -2.62 -3.90
N GLY A 262 17.35 -2.38 -4.97
CA GLY A 262 17.78 -1.03 -5.34
C GLY A 262 16.63 -0.12 -5.76
N LEU A 263 15.67 -0.66 -6.52
CA LEU A 263 14.47 0.05 -6.92
C LEU A 263 13.58 0.37 -5.71
N GLN A 264 13.41 -0.56 -4.76
CA GLN A 264 12.68 -0.32 -3.51
C GLN A 264 13.23 0.89 -2.76
N LYS A 265 14.54 0.93 -2.50
CA LYS A 265 15.19 2.05 -1.81
C LYS A 265 14.96 3.38 -2.52
N ARG A 266 15.13 3.38 -3.85
CA ARG A 266 14.88 4.58 -4.68
C ARG A 266 13.43 5.04 -4.61
N MET A 267 12.48 4.12 -4.68
CA MET A 267 11.03 4.42 -4.61
C MET A 267 10.64 5.00 -3.26
N ILE A 268 11.11 4.40 -2.16
CA ILE A 268 10.84 4.86 -0.80
C ILE A 268 11.41 6.28 -0.60
N LYS A 269 12.67 6.49 -0.99
CA LYS A 269 13.31 7.80 -0.91
C LYS A 269 12.55 8.86 -1.70
N LEU A 270 12.22 8.57 -2.97
CA LEU A 270 11.51 9.50 -3.85
C LEU A 270 10.11 9.84 -3.32
N ALA A 271 9.37 8.85 -2.79
CA ALA A 271 8.05 9.07 -2.21
C ALA A 271 8.12 10.01 -1.00
N ARG A 272 9.10 9.83 -0.11
CA ARG A 272 9.31 10.70 1.05
C ARG A 272 9.69 12.12 0.64
N GLU A 273 10.58 12.29 -0.35
CA GLU A 273 11.01 13.58 -0.86
C GLU A 273 9.87 14.42 -1.47
N HIS A 274 8.84 13.73 -1.98
CA HIS A 274 7.68 14.36 -2.62
C HIS A 274 6.39 14.28 -1.80
N ASP A 275 6.48 14.07 -0.49
CA ASP A 275 5.36 14.03 0.45
C ASP A 275 4.28 13.01 0.03
N ARG A 276 4.70 11.83 -0.43
CA ARG A 276 3.83 10.73 -0.81
C ARG A 276 4.03 9.51 0.09
N LEU A 277 2.95 8.72 0.23
CA LEU A 277 2.97 7.48 1.00
C LEU A 277 3.69 6.37 0.21
N VAL A 278 4.27 5.43 0.93
CA VAL A 278 4.87 4.25 0.31
C VAL A 278 4.59 2.98 1.12
N ILE A 279 4.14 1.94 0.42
CA ILE A 279 3.88 0.61 0.98
C ILE A 279 4.88 -0.36 0.35
N THR A 280 5.62 -1.10 1.17
CA THR A 280 6.45 -2.22 0.70
C THR A 280 5.65 -3.51 0.79
N ALA A 281 5.51 -4.20 -0.34
CA ALA A 281 4.56 -5.28 -0.50
C ALA A 281 5.18 -6.54 -1.12
N THR A 282 4.47 -7.65 -0.93
CA THR A 282 4.70 -9.00 -1.46
C THR A 282 5.93 -9.71 -0.88
N GLN A 283 5.76 -10.99 -0.55
CA GLN A 283 6.80 -11.91 -0.06
C GLN A 283 7.54 -11.35 1.17
N MET A 284 6.84 -10.66 2.07
CA MET A 284 7.46 -10.11 3.28
C MET A 284 7.70 -11.19 4.34
N MET A 285 6.70 -12.07 4.56
CA MET A 285 6.70 -13.14 5.55
C MET A 285 6.11 -14.43 4.94
N GLU A 286 6.41 -14.71 3.68
CA GLU A 286 5.73 -15.73 2.86
C GLU A 286 5.81 -17.14 3.48
N SER A 287 6.92 -17.49 4.14
CA SER A 287 7.04 -18.77 4.83
C SER A 287 5.99 -18.97 5.92
N MET A 288 5.47 -17.87 6.50
CA MET A 288 4.42 -17.91 7.53
C MET A 288 3.01 -18.24 6.98
N ILE A 289 2.86 -18.39 5.68
CA ILE A 289 1.65 -19.02 5.12
C ILE A 289 1.46 -20.43 5.70
N THR A 290 2.56 -21.15 5.88
CA THR A 290 2.55 -22.55 6.36
C THR A 290 3.31 -22.79 7.65
N ASN A 291 4.22 -21.90 8.05
CA ASN A 291 5.06 -22.02 9.23
C ASN A 291 4.67 -20.98 10.30
N PRO A 292 4.75 -21.33 11.60
CA PRO A 292 4.40 -20.43 12.70
C PRO A 292 5.44 -19.33 12.97
N VAL A 293 6.63 -19.43 12.38
CA VAL A 293 7.73 -18.46 12.56
C VAL A 293 8.34 -18.11 11.19
N PRO A 294 8.84 -16.86 11.00
CA PRO A 294 9.47 -16.44 9.77
C PRO A 294 10.89 -16.98 9.64
N THR A 295 11.42 -16.98 8.44
CA THR A 295 12.84 -17.20 8.18
C THR A 295 13.68 -15.96 8.57
N ARG A 296 14.98 -16.15 8.81
CA ARG A 296 15.91 -15.03 9.07
C ARG A 296 16.02 -14.07 7.89
N ALA A 297 15.88 -14.57 6.66
CA ALA A 297 15.90 -13.74 5.46
C ALA A 297 14.69 -12.80 5.41
N GLU A 298 13.50 -13.30 5.75
CA GLU A 298 12.27 -12.50 5.83
C GLU A 298 12.36 -11.46 6.95
N VAL A 299 12.86 -11.82 8.12
CA VAL A 299 13.11 -10.87 9.21
C VAL A 299 14.03 -9.74 8.75
N SER A 300 15.13 -10.08 8.04
CA SER A 300 16.05 -9.08 7.49
C SER A 300 15.38 -8.22 6.41
N ASP A 301 14.54 -8.78 5.56
CA ASP A 301 13.84 -8.07 4.50
C ASP A 301 12.82 -7.06 5.06
N VAL A 302 12.01 -7.47 6.05
CA VAL A 302 11.08 -6.56 6.75
C VAL A 302 11.85 -5.45 7.45
N ALA A 303 12.93 -5.77 8.18
CA ALA A 303 13.76 -4.80 8.87
C ALA A 303 14.36 -3.78 7.88
N ASN A 304 14.88 -4.24 6.73
CA ASN A 304 15.40 -3.34 5.69
C ASN A 304 14.34 -2.39 5.15
N ALA A 305 13.12 -2.86 4.89
CA ALA A 305 12.04 -1.97 4.44
C ALA A 305 11.70 -0.89 5.48
N VAL A 306 11.74 -1.23 6.78
CA VAL A 306 11.53 -0.29 7.88
C VAL A 306 12.66 0.75 7.93
N LEU A 307 13.92 0.31 7.85
CA LEU A 307 15.12 1.17 7.84
C LEU A 307 15.21 2.04 6.58
N ASP A 308 14.67 1.58 5.44
CA ASP A 308 14.53 2.40 4.24
C ASP A 308 13.51 3.55 4.43
N GLY A 309 12.68 3.50 5.49
CA GLY A 309 11.69 4.53 5.84
C GLY A 309 10.34 4.34 5.17
N THR A 310 9.94 3.11 4.82
CA THR A 310 8.59 2.82 4.30
C THR A 310 7.50 3.24 5.29
N ASP A 311 6.34 3.71 4.79
CA ASP A 311 5.20 4.00 5.67
C ASP A 311 4.59 2.72 6.23
N ALA A 312 4.48 1.71 5.38
CA ALA A 312 3.86 0.45 5.75
C ALA A 312 4.52 -0.75 5.08
N VAL A 313 4.44 -1.88 5.75
CA VAL A 313 4.74 -3.21 5.22
C VAL A 313 3.44 -3.99 5.06
N MET A 314 3.33 -4.77 3.97
CA MET A 314 2.07 -5.45 3.62
C MET A 314 2.21 -6.96 3.67
N LEU A 315 1.22 -7.59 4.29
CA LEU A 315 0.98 -9.04 4.27
C LEU A 315 -0.10 -9.38 3.24
N SER A 316 0.16 -10.37 2.41
CA SER A 316 -0.71 -10.83 1.31
C SER A 316 -1.39 -12.16 1.65
N ALA A 317 -0.89 -13.26 1.10
CA ALA A 317 -1.42 -14.60 1.35
C ALA A 317 -1.23 -15.03 2.81
N GLU A 318 -0.22 -14.50 3.50
CA GLU A 318 0.09 -14.77 4.91
C GLU A 318 -1.12 -14.55 5.82
N THR A 319 -1.90 -13.49 5.55
CA THR A 319 -3.11 -13.16 6.32
C THR A 319 -4.41 -13.51 5.60
N ALA A 320 -4.38 -13.64 4.27
CA ALA A 320 -5.58 -13.95 3.49
C ALA A 320 -5.92 -15.44 3.44
N ALA A 321 -4.91 -16.32 3.38
CA ALA A 321 -5.04 -17.75 3.17
C ALA A 321 -4.11 -18.59 4.07
N GLY A 322 -3.18 -17.97 4.80
CA GLY A 322 -2.20 -18.64 5.64
C GLY A 322 -2.82 -19.29 6.86
N LYS A 323 -2.07 -20.20 7.46
CA LYS A 323 -2.47 -20.93 8.68
C LYS A 323 -2.28 -20.11 9.97
N TYR A 324 -1.46 -19.06 9.92
CA TYR A 324 -1.01 -18.31 11.09
C TYR A 324 -1.19 -16.78 10.92
N PRO A 325 -2.41 -16.28 10.56
CA PRO A 325 -2.61 -14.87 10.24
C PRO A 325 -2.33 -13.93 11.42
N LEU A 326 -2.71 -14.31 12.64
CA LEU A 326 -2.49 -13.50 13.84
C LEU A 326 -1.02 -13.48 14.24
N GLU A 327 -0.37 -14.63 14.27
CA GLU A 327 1.05 -14.79 14.60
C GLU A 327 1.92 -14.01 13.63
N THR A 328 1.58 -14.02 12.35
CA THR A 328 2.30 -13.25 11.32
C THR A 328 2.27 -11.75 11.60
N ILE A 329 1.12 -11.20 12.01
CA ILE A 329 0.99 -9.79 12.38
C ILE A 329 1.82 -9.49 13.64
N VAL A 330 1.78 -10.37 14.63
CA VAL A 330 2.55 -10.20 15.88
C VAL A 330 4.05 -10.21 15.60
N GLU A 331 4.55 -11.17 14.81
CA GLU A 331 5.96 -11.24 14.44
C GLU A 331 6.39 -10.02 13.59
N MET A 332 5.60 -9.65 12.59
CA MET A 332 5.89 -8.43 11.80
C MET A 332 5.94 -7.17 12.68
N ALA A 333 5.04 -7.03 13.65
CA ALA A 333 5.05 -5.93 14.59
C ALA A 333 6.33 -5.91 15.45
N LYS A 334 6.80 -7.07 15.92
CA LYS A 334 8.05 -7.21 16.67
C LYS A 334 9.27 -6.81 15.84
N ILE A 335 9.34 -7.27 14.58
CA ILE A 335 10.44 -6.92 13.67
C ILE A 335 10.48 -5.42 13.41
N CYS A 336 9.32 -4.81 13.12
CA CYS A 336 9.23 -3.36 12.92
C CYS A 336 9.73 -2.59 14.16
N HIS A 337 9.33 -3.00 15.36
CA HIS A 337 9.80 -2.38 16.61
C HIS A 337 11.31 -2.50 16.78
N ALA A 338 11.84 -3.72 16.60
CA ALA A 338 13.28 -3.96 16.77
C ALA A 338 14.10 -3.12 15.78
N ALA A 339 13.65 -3.02 14.52
CA ALA A 339 14.31 -2.19 13.52
C ALA A 339 14.29 -0.69 13.89
N GLU A 340 13.14 -0.19 14.33
CA GLU A 340 12.96 1.21 14.74
C GLU A 340 13.75 1.60 15.99
N ASP A 341 13.96 0.67 16.93
CA ASP A 341 14.74 0.91 18.15
C ASP A 341 16.23 1.06 17.87
N HIS A 342 16.73 0.47 16.78
CA HIS A 342 18.13 0.53 16.36
C HIS A 342 18.43 1.59 15.29
N GLU A 343 17.42 2.34 14.86
CA GLU A 343 17.58 3.38 13.85
C GLU A 343 18.19 4.64 14.47
N ASP A 344 19.35 5.08 13.96
CA ASP A 344 19.93 6.38 14.29
C ASP A 344 19.26 7.46 13.45
N PHE A 345 18.55 8.37 14.11
CA PHE A 345 17.82 9.45 13.44
C PHE A 345 18.70 10.68 13.33
N GLU A 346 19.11 11.01 12.12
CA GLU A 346 19.77 12.28 11.77
C GLU A 346 18.73 13.26 11.23
N LEU A 347 17.86 13.77 12.12
CA LEU A 347 16.82 14.73 11.73
C LEU A 347 17.42 16.00 11.10
N GLU A 348 18.61 16.41 11.51
CA GLU A 348 19.29 17.61 11.02
C GLU A 348 19.66 17.52 9.53
N ALA A 349 20.03 16.34 9.02
CA ALA A 349 20.34 16.13 7.61
C ALA A 349 19.10 16.38 6.73
N ASP A 350 17.92 16.08 7.23
CA ASP A 350 16.66 16.29 6.51
C ASP A 350 16.26 17.76 6.39
N PHE A 351 16.81 18.66 7.21
CA PHE A 351 16.47 20.09 7.24
C PHE A 351 17.49 20.97 6.51
N THR A 352 18.72 20.49 6.37
CA THR A 352 19.81 21.28 5.80
C THR A 352 19.55 21.59 4.32
N GLY A 353 19.51 22.86 3.96
CA GLY A 353 19.37 23.31 2.59
C GLY A 353 17.97 23.24 1.99
N LYS A 354 16.93 22.86 2.74
CA LYS A 354 15.54 22.90 2.25
C LYS A 354 14.94 24.29 2.38
N THR A 355 14.30 24.75 1.31
CA THR A 355 13.50 25.98 1.30
C THR A 355 12.03 25.59 1.19
N PHE A 356 11.21 26.03 2.14
CA PHE A 356 9.78 25.77 2.15
C PHE A 356 9.03 26.95 1.51
N GLN A 357 8.05 26.62 0.67
CA GLN A 357 7.22 27.64 0.01
C GLN A 357 5.90 27.89 0.75
N ARG A 358 5.56 27.05 1.72
CA ARG A 358 4.29 27.07 2.45
C ARG A 358 4.51 27.23 3.94
N ILE A 359 3.67 28.05 4.57
CA ILE A 359 3.71 28.29 6.03
C ILE A 359 3.48 27.00 6.80
N ASP A 360 2.48 26.22 6.42
CA ASP A 360 2.10 24.98 7.09
C ASP A 360 3.22 23.91 7.08
N GLN A 361 4.00 23.80 6.00
CA GLN A 361 5.20 22.98 5.94
C GLN A 361 6.27 23.47 6.94
N THR A 362 6.52 24.77 6.95
CA THR A 362 7.52 25.37 7.85
C THR A 362 7.14 25.15 9.32
N ILE A 363 5.86 25.29 9.67
CA ILE A 363 5.34 25.01 11.01
C ILE A 363 5.50 23.53 11.37
N ALA A 364 5.17 22.62 10.45
CA ALA A 364 5.35 21.18 10.66
C ALA A 364 6.82 20.83 10.94
N MET A 365 7.74 21.41 10.18
CA MET A 365 9.18 21.21 10.35
C MET A 365 9.68 21.79 11.68
N GLY A 366 9.24 23.00 12.03
CA GLY A 366 9.56 23.62 13.34
C GLY A 366 9.07 22.75 14.51
N ALA A 367 7.90 22.13 14.38
CA ALA A 367 7.37 21.23 15.40
C ALA A 367 8.24 19.97 15.57
N LEU A 368 8.67 19.35 14.47
CA LEU A 368 9.55 18.18 14.50
C LEU A 368 10.89 18.51 15.16
N PHE A 369 11.55 19.58 14.70
CA PHE A 369 12.84 20.03 15.23
C PHE A 369 12.74 20.32 16.73
N THR A 370 11.78 21.16 17.11
CA THR A 370 11.61 21.55 18.51
C THR A 370 11.27 20.36 19.42
N ALA A 371 10.35 19.49 18.97
CA ALA A 371 9.97 18.31 19.76
C ALA A 371 11.15 17.34 19.95
N HIS A 372 11.97 17.14 18.91
CA HIS A 372 13.15 16.29 19.00
C HIS A 372 14.16 16.80 20.02
N HIS A 373 14.58 18.08 19.89
CA HIS A 373 15.61 18.66 20.74
C HIS A 373 15.17 18.92 22.19
N LEU A 374 13.87 19.15 22.42
CA LEU A 374 13.32 19.26 23.77
C LEU A 374 13.01 17.92 24.43
N GLY A 375 13.16 16.79 23.72
CA GLY A 375 12.75 15.49 24.23
C GLY A 375 11.25 15.42 24.53
N ALA A 376 10.42 16.07 23.70
CA ALA A 376 8.98 16.11 23.89
C ALA A 376 8.37 14.69 23.84
N LYS A 377 7.31 14.47 24.62
CA LYS A 377 6.61 13.17 24.69
C LYS A 377 5.69 12.93 23.49
N ALA A 378 5.21 14.02 22.88
CA ALA A 378 4.28 13.96 21.76
C ALA A 378 4.36 15.21 20.89
N ILE A 379 4.00 15.07 19.62
CA ILE A 379 3.58 16.15 18.75
C ILE A 379 2.09 15.98 18.50
N VAL A 380 1.32 17.04 18.67
CA VAL A 380 -0.10 17.07 18.37
C VAL A 380 -0.31 17.89 17.11
N ALA A 381 -0.95 17.32 16.10
CA ALA A 381 -1.33 18.03 14.91
C ALA A 381 -2.85 18.09 14.80
N MET A 382 -3.43 19.27 15.02
CA MET A 382 -4.85 19.51 14.75
C MET A 382 -5.04 19.68 13.25
N THR A 383 -5.87 18.86 12.63
CA THR A 383 -5.96 18.80 11.17
C THR A 383 -7.34 18.42 10.67
N ASP A 384 -7.78 19.07 9.60
CA ASP A 384 -8.99 18.72 8.86
C ASP A 384 -8.72 17.77 7.69
N SER A 385 -7.60 17.96 7.00
CA SER A 385 -7.27 17.24 5.78
C SER A 385 -6.25 16.12 5.96
N GLY A 386 -5.47 16.15 7.07
CA GLY A 386 -4.35 15.24 7.29
C GLY A 386 -3.03 15.72 6.65
N SER A 387 -2.97 16.90 6.03
CA SER A 387 -1.76 17.38 5.34
C SER A 387 -0.60 17.62 6.29
N THR A 388 -0.80 18.33 7.39
CA THR A 388 0.27 18.62 8.37
C THR A 388 0.90 17.34 8.95
N PRO A 389 0.12 16.36 9.47
CA PRO A 389 0.70 15.09 9.91
C PRO A 389 1.31 14.26 8.77
N LEU A 390 0.84 14.41 7.51
CA LEU A 390 1.49 13.78 6.36
C LEU A 390 2.92 14.29 6.22
N TRP A 391 3.12 15.61 6.18
CA TRP A 391 4.46 16.20 6.07
C TRP A 391 5.35 15.83 7.24
N MET A 392 4.84 15.88 8.45
CA MET A 392 5.59 15.43 9.64
C MET A 392 6.03 13.97 9.50
N SER A 393 5.20 13.11 8.95
CA SER A 393 5.46 11.67 8.79
C SER A 393 6.53 11.35 7.75
N ARG A 394 6.92 12.31 6.91
CA ARG A 394 8.00 12.12 5.89
C ARG A 394 9.40 12.12 6.51
N HIS A 395 9.50 12.58 7.75
CA HIS A 395 10.76 12.63 8.49
C HIS A 395 10.84 11.50 9.51
N LEU A 396 12.04 10.95 9.69
CA LEU A 396 12.29 9.92 10.68
C LEU A 396 12.47 10.59 12.02
N ILE A 397 11.51 10.40 12.94
CA ILE A 397 11.52 10.96 14.30
C ILE A 397 10.92 9.95 15.28
N ARG A 398 11.52 9.87 16.48
CA ARG A 398 11.03 8.97 17.54
C ARG A 398 9.80 9.52 18.27
N VAL A 399 9.64 10.86 18.29
CA VAL A 399 8.49 11.49 18.95
C VAL A 399 7.21 11.14 18.20
N PRO A 400 6.20 10.53 18.85
CA PRO A 400 4.96 10.16 18.19
C PRO A 400 4.13 11.37 17.80
N ILE A 401 3.48 11.31 16.64
CA ILE A 401 2.60 12.34 16.10
C ILE A 401 1.14 11.92 16.35
N TYR A 402 0.43 12.65 17.18
CA TYR A 402 -1.01 12.48 17.39
C TYR A 402 -1.78 13.46 16.54
N ALA A 403 -2.52 12.96 15.55
CA ALA A 403 -3.31 13.77 14.65
C ALA A 403 -4.77 13.82 15.13
N LEU A 404 -5.23 14.98 15.59
CA LEU A 404 -6.59 15.22 16.05
C LEU A 404 -7.43 15.77 14.90
N THR A 405 -8.57 15.13 14.62
CA THR A 405 -9.50 15.54 13.58
C THR A 405 -10.94 15.21 13.97
N SER A 406 -11.88 16.06 13.56
CA SER A 406 -13.34 15.80 13.67
C SER A 406 -13.88 15.02 12.45
N LYS A 407 -13.03 14.70 11.45
CA LYS A 407 -13.45 14.03 10.23
C LYS A 407 -13.02 12.56 10.24
N VAL A 408 -13.97 11.65 10.37
CA VAL A 408 -13.71 10.19 10.38
C VAL A 408 -12.97 9.73 9.13
N ALA A 409 -13.30 10.26 7.95
CA ALA A 409 -12.61 9.92 6.70
C ALA A 409 -11.12 10.32 6.75
N THR A 410 -10.79 11.50 7.30
CA THR A 410 -9.41 11.94 7.49
C THR A 410 -8.70 11.07 8.52
N GLN A 411 -9.36 10.77 9.65
CA GLN A 411 -8.82 9.89 10.69
C GLN A 411 -8.41 8.53 10.12
N ARG A 412 -9.29 7.90 9.32
CA ARG A 412 -9.03 6.61 8.67
C ARG A 412 -7.86 6.67 7.70
N LYS A 413 -7.80 7.69 6.85
CA LYS A 413 -6.66 7.87 5.93
C LYS A 413 -5.32 7.96 6.67
N MET A 414 -5.27 8.70 7.76
CA MET A 414 -4.06 8.87 8.53
C MET A 414 -3.58 7.57 9.21
N ALA A 415 -4.39 6.51 9.26
CA ALA A 415 -3.97 5.21 9.76
C ALA A 415 -2.81 4.58 8.95
N LEU A 416 -2.61 5.00 7.68
CA LEU A 416 -1.49 4.57 6.85
C LEU A 416 -0.21 5.40 7.05
N TYR A 417 -0.27 6.60 7.66
CA TYR A 417 0.88 7.51 7.76
C TYR A 417 1.88 7.03 8.82
N ARG A 418 3.15 6.88 8.45
CA ARG A 418 4.22 6.47 9.38
C ARG A 418 4.23 7.38 10.61
N ASN A 419 4.40 6.79 11.79
CA ASN A 419 4.47 7.46 13.10
C ASN A 419 3.25 8.33 13.47
N VAL A 420 2.19 8.38 12.66
CA VAL A 420 0.97 9.13 12.96
C VAL A 420 -0.05 8.24 13.67
N ARG A 421 -0.64 8.77 14.74
CA ARG A 421 -1.71 8.14 15.51
C ARG A 421 -2.95 9.00 15.40
N PRO A 422 -3.87 8.64 14.51
CA PRO A 422 -5.07 9.42 14.30
C PRO A 422 -6.03 9.26 15.48
N LEU A 423 -6.55 10.38 15.97
CA LEU A 423 -7.49 10.44 17.06
C LEU A 423 -8.70 11.29 16.63
N PHE A 424 -9.88 10.81 16.95
CA PHE A 424 -11.09 11.60 16.76
C PHE A 424 -11.27 12.57 17.91
N ALA A 425 -11.44 13.84 17.60
CA ALA A 425 -11.76 14.88 18.56
C ALA A 425 -12.73 15.88 17.91
N ASP A 426 -13.85 16.12 18.55
CA ASP A 426 -14.83 17.09 18.09
C ASP A 426 -14.38 18.49 18.53
N THR A 427 -13.55 19.12 17.68
CA THR A 427 -12.92 20.42 17.99
C THR A 427 -13.56 21.53 17.18
N ILE A 428 -14.79 21.91 17.53
CA ILE A 428 -15.48 23.06 16.92
C ILE A 428 -15.31 24.33 17.78
N ALA A 429 -14.50 24.28 18.81
CA ALA A 429 -14.29 25.37 19.75
C ALA A 429 -13.31 26.44 19.24
N ASP A 430 -13.30 27.57 19.92
CA ASP A 430 -12.23 28.54 19.78
C ASP A 430 -10.87 27.91 20.10
N ARG A 431 -9.79 28.55 19.63
CA ARG A 431 -8.42 28.04 19.77
C ARG A 431 -8.07 27.64 21.19
N ASP A 432 -8.32 28.50 22.17
CA ASP A 432 -7.82 28.28 23.53
C ASP A 432 -8.58 27.13 24.21
N THR A 433 -9.86 26.97 23.92
CA THR A 433 -10.66 25.82 24.35
C THR A 433 -10.16 24.54 23.66
N ALA A 434 -9.92 24.57 22.34
CA ALA A 434 -9.46 23.42 21.59
C ALA A 434 -8.06 22.94 22.08
N LEU A 435 -7.15 23.85 22.37
CA LEU A 435 -5.83 23.50 22.94
C LEU A 435 -5.95 22.83 24.32
N ARG A 436 -6.82 23.33 25.18
CA ARG A 436 -7.08 22.76 26.51
C ARG A 436 -7.74 21.38 26.42
N GLU A 437 -8.72 21.24 25.53
CA GLU A 437 -9.38 19.96 25.30
C GLU A 437 -8.42 18.93 24.74
N ALA A 438 -7.52 19.32 23.81
CA ALA A 438 -6.47 18.45 23.28
C ALA A 438 -5.56 17.95 24.41
N GLU A 439 -5.10 18.82 25.33
CA GLU A 439 -4.30 18.41 26.48
C GLU A 439 -5.05 17.44 27.40
N ASN A 440 -6.29 17.76 27.76
CA ASN A 440 -7.13 16.88 28.57
C ASN A 440 -7.34 15.51 27.93
N TYR A 441 -7.51 15.49 26.60
CA TYR A 441 -7.64 14.26 25.85
C TYR A 441 -6.36 13.42 25.89
N LEU A 442 -5.18 14.04 25.73
CA LEU A 442 -3.89 13.35 25.85
C LEU A 442 -3.67 12.80 27.27
N LYS A 443 -4.02 13.58 28.31
CA LYS A 443 -3.97 13.14 29.72
C LYS A 443 -4.87 11.94 29.98
N SER A 444 -6.12 11.99 29.52
CA SER A 444 -7.11 10.92 29.72
C SER A 444 -6.70 9.59 29.06
N ARG A 445 -5.87 9.66 28.00
CA ARG A 445 -5.32 8.51 27.29
C ARG A 445 -3.97 8.06 27.84
N GLY A 446 -3.43 8.71 28.86
CA GLY A 446 -2.12 8.41 29.42
C GLY A 446 -0.96 8.64 28.44
N ILE A 447 -1.15 9.55 27.48
CA ILE A 447 -0.14 9.91 26.48
C ILE A 447 0.89 10.87 27.07
N VAL A 448 0.41 11.83 27.87
CA VAL A 448 1.22 12.81 28.62
C VAL A 448 0.80 12.84 30.08
N HIS A 449 1.74 13.18 30.95
CA HIS A 449 1.58 13.29 32.40
C HIS A 449 2.06 14.66 32.87
N ALA A 450 1.71 15.06 34.09
CA ALA A 450 2.19 16.31 34.70
C ALA A 450 3.72 16.44 34.59
N GLY A 451 4.19 17.60 34.14
CA GLY A 451 5.60 17.89 33.91
C GLY A 451 6.12 17.52 32.48
N ASP A 452 5.43 16.68 31.73
CA ASP A 452 5.82 16.34 30.34
C ASP A 452 5.73 17.56 29.43
N VAL A 453 6.59 17.58 28.39
CA VAL A 453 6.55 18.60 27.34
C VAL A 453 5.99 17.98 26.07
N TYR A 454 5.13 18.72 25.37
CA TYR A 454 4.62 18.35 24.04
C TYR A 454 4.55 19.59 23.13
N ALA A 455 4.60 19.34 21.82
CA ALA A 455 4.40 20.36 20.80
C ALA A 455 2.98 20.23 20.23
N ILE A 456 2.30 21.35 19.93
CA ILE A 456 1.01 21.33 19.26
C ILE A 456 0.98 22.31 18.10
N THR A 457 0.43 21.89 16.98
CA THR A 457 0.23 22.70 15.77
C THR A 457 -1.25 22.83 15.45
N CYS A 458 -1.68 24.02 15.07
CA CYS A 458 -3.03 24.28 14.60
C CYS A 458 -3.07 25.45 13.60
N GLY A 459 -4.20 25.65 12.98
CA GLY A 459 -4.50 26.83 12.17
C GLY A 459 -5.20 27.91 12.97
N GLU A 460 -4.95 29.17 12.68
CA GLU A 460 -5.72 30.30 13.19
C GLU A 460 -6.08 31.24 12.02
N PRO A 461 -7.39 31.44 11.74
CA PRO A 461 -8.54 30.88 12.44
C PRO A 461 -8.68 29.35 12.29
N MET A 462 -9.28 28.71 13.28
CA MET A 462 -9.52 27.26 13.26
C MET A 462 -10.50 26.88 12.12
N GLY A 463 -10.36 25.64 11.59
CA GLY A 463 -11.26 25.08 10.57
C GLY A 463 -10.96 25.47 9.12
N SER A 464 -9.88 26.23 8.86
CA SER A 464 -9.44 26.53 7.49
C SER A 464 -8.51 25.43 6.96
N PRO A 465 -8.90 24.68 5.92
CA PRO A 465 -8.04 23.65 5.33
C PRO A 465 -6.68 24.23 4.86
N GLY A 466 -5.57 23.58 5.22
CA GLY A 466 -4.21 24.05 4.89
C GLY A 466 -3.78 25.30 5.67
N GLY A 467 -4.55 25.72 6.68
CA GLY A 467 -4.31 26.94 7.45
C GLY A 467 -3.39 26.77 8.66
N THR A 468 -2.63 25.66 8.78
CA THR A 468 -1.69 25.48 9.91
C THR A 468 -0.63 26.58 9.89
N ASN A 469 -0.69 27.49 10.86
CA ASN A 469 0.18 28.67 10.97
C ASN A 469 0.70 28.93 12.39
N MET A 470 0.39 28.03 13.35
CA MET A 470 0.80 28.14 14.74
C MET A 470 1.48 26.88 15.23
N LEU A 471 2.58 27.05 15.95
CA LEU A 471 3.25 26.06 16.77
C LEU A 471 3.28 26.57 18.21
N LYS A 472 2.86 25.76 19.16
CA LYS A 472 2.95 26.03 20.60
C LYS A 472 3.67 24.89 21.30
N ILE A 473 4.59 25.22 22.20
CA ILE A 473 5.23 24.27 23.11
C ILE A 473 4.54 24.37 24.45
N CYS A 474 4.09 23.26 24.95
CA CYS A 474 3.33 23.18 26.19
C CYS A 474 4.04 22.27 27.19
N ARG A 475 3.99 22.65 28.47
CA ARG A 475 4.29 21.78 29.59
C ARG A 475 2.98 21.42 30.28
N VAL A 476 2.76 20.14 30.50
CA VAL A 476 1.55 19.61 31.13
C VAL A 476 1.54 20.00 32.60
N GLU A 477 0.47 20.67 33.04
CA GLU A 477 0.22 21.05 34.44
C GLU A 477 -0.33 19.90 35.29
#